data_5e69482339480054bdb9c7405de64d84
#
_entry.id   5e69482339480054bdb9c7405de64d84
#
_cell.length_a   1.000
_cell.length_b   1.000
_cell.length_c   1.000
_cell.angle_alpha   90.00
_cell.angle_beta   90.00
_cell.angle_gamma   90.00
#
_symmetry.space_group_name_H-M   'P 1'
#
loop_
_entity.id
_entity.type
_entity.pdbx_description
1 polymer ?
#
loop_
_entity_poly.entity_id
_entity_poly.type
_entity_poly.pdbx_seq_one_letter_code
_entity_poly.pdbx_strand_id
1 'polypeptide(L)'
;MSIGDFVRYSKVLHALTADFVRAVPEDKWHFTPDPPGKFWHASATRRIGDGFAPFCKQLRHVVCVRGVYNAALATRKVDWTRKHEHYAGPPTREALLAGLDDKQRHLLATLKTVDIDAPIDWQGTPFTFAMFTWEFVEHEAIHHGQWSIYASLAGFDTPLSWRTSWGL
;
A
#
# COMPACT_ATOMS: atom_id res chain seq x y z
N MET A 1 -17.88 3.07 -7.47
CA MET A 1 -16.88 4.17 -7.59
C MET A 1 -16.64 4.42 -9.08
N SER A 2 -16.71 5.67 -9.55
CA SER A 2 -16.36 5.99 -10.94
C SER A 2 -14.83 6.00 -11.14
N ILE A 3 -14.36 5.88 -12.40
CA ILE A 3 -12.92 6.04 -12.71
C ILE A 3 -12.41 7.39 -12.20
N GLY A 4 -13.18 8.46 -12.42
CA GLY A 4 -12.80 9.82 -12.01
C GLY A 4 -12.62 9.95 -10.49
N ASP A 5 -13.51 9.33 -9.71
CA ASP A 5 -13.39 9.31 -8.25
C ASP A 5 -12.18 8.50 -7.80
N PHE A 6 -11.98 7.33 -8.40
CA PHE A 6 -10.83 6.49 -8.07
C PHE A 6 -9.50 7.17 -8.42
N VAL A 7 -9.40 7.81 -9.60
CA VAL A 7 -8.21 8.59 -9.98
C VAL A 7 -7.92 9.69 -8.95
N ARG A 8 -8.95 10.41 -8.50
CA ARG A 8 -8.80 11.48 -7.50
C ARG A 8 -8.33 10.92 -6.16
N TYR A 9 -8.98 9.84 -5.71
CA TYR A 9 -8.67 9.22 -4.44
C TYR A 9 -7.27 8.57 -4.43
N SER A 10 -6.90 7.86 -5.50
CA SER A 10 -5.56 7.25 -5.63
C SER A 10 -4.43 8.28 -5.60
N LYS A 11 -4.66 9.49 -6.15
CA LYS A 11 -3.69 10.59 -6.04
C LYS A 11 -3.55 11.10 -4.61
N VAL A 12 -4.65 11.21 -3.88
CA VAL A 12 -4.63 11.61 -2.47
C VAL A 12 -3.87 10.58 -1.64
N LEU A 13 -4.21 9.29 -1.77
CA LEU A 13 -3.51 8.22 -1.07
C LEU A 13 -2.01 8.20 -1.39
N HIS A 14 -1.67 8.36 -2.68
CA HIS A 14 -0.27 8.42 -3.10
C HIS A 14 0.49 9.60 -2.45
N ALA A 15 -0.11 10.78 -2.42
CA ALA A 15 0.49 11.94 -1.77
C ALA A 15 0.68 11.71 -0.26
N LEU A 16 -0.34 11.19 0.42
CA LEU A 16 -0.27 10.87 1.85
C LEU A 16 0.81 9.84 2.16
N THR A 17 0.88 8.74 1.37
CA THR A 17 1.93 7.74 1.51
C THR A 17 3.32 8.34 1.33
N ALA A 18 3.52 9.15 0.28
CA ALA A 18 4.80 9.79 0.00
C ALA A 18 5.20 10.80 1.08
N ASP A 19 4.25 11.57 1.61
CA ASP A 19 4.50 12.53 2.70
C ASP A 19 4.93 11.81 3.98
N PHE A 20 4.26 10.69 4.32
CA PHE A 20 4.68 9.89 5.47
C PHE A 20 6.11 9.37 5.30
N VAL A 21 6.42 8.80 4.14
CA VAL A 21 7.76 8.26 3.86
C VAL A 21 8.84 9.32 4.02
N ARG A 22 8.58 10.57 3.59
CA ARG A 22 9.51 11.69 3.76
C ARG A 22 9.66 12.12 5.22
N ALA A 23 8.59 11.98 6.01
CA ALA A 23 8.57 12.38 7.42
C ALA A 23 9.24 11.37 8.35
N VAL A 24 9.37 10.09 7.98
CA VAL A 24 10.06 9.08 8.81
C VAL A 24 11.51 9.51 9.04
N PRO A 25 11.97 9.70 10.30
CA PRO A 25 13.37 10.00 10.58
C PRO A 25 14.29 8.88 10.12
N GLU A 26 15.53 9.21 9.74
CA GLU A 26 16.47 8.22 9.18
C GLU A 26 16.79 7.12 10.19
N ASP A 27 16.98 7.47 11.45
CA ASP A 27 17.23 6.52 12.54
C ASP A 27 16.02 5.63 12.86
N LYS A 28 14.82 5.97 12.37
CA LYS A 28 13.58 5.20 12.53
C LYS A 28 13.20 4.37 11.29
N TRP A 29 13.97 4.45 10.21
CA TRP A 29 13.66 3.75 8.96
C TRP A 29 13.53 2.22 9.13
N HIS A 30 14.28 1.66 10.07
CA HIS A 30 14.25 0.25 10.43
C HIS A 30 13.51 -0.04 11.74
N PHE A 31 12.78 0.94 12.28
CA PHE A 31 12.07 0.78 13.55
C PHE A 31 11.02 -0.32 13.45
N THR A 32 10.95 -1.13 14.51
CA THR A 32 9.89 -2.09 14.81
C THR A 32 9.43 -1.89 16.26
N PRO A 33 8.12 -1.99 16.56
CA PRO A 33 7.66 -1.95 17.96
C PRO A 33 8.31 -3.03 18.82
N ASP A 34 8.64 -2.70 20.08
CA ASP A 34 9.12 -3.62 21.07
C ASP A 34 8.23 -3.56 22.34
N PRO A 35 7.76 -4.70 22.89
CA PRO A 35 7.91 -6.06 22.34
C PRO A 35 7.08 -6.24 21.08
N PRO A 36 7.53 -7.07 20.14
CA PRO A 36 6.75 -7.35 18.95
C PRO A 36 5.41 -7.93 19.37
N GLY A 37 4.33 -7.23 19.04
CA GLY A 37 2.98 -7.64 19.39
C GLY A 37 2.66 -9.01 18.81
N LYS A 38 2.08 -9.89 19.62
CA LYS A 38 1.55 -11.17 19.12
C LYS A 38 0.17 -10.92 18.55
N PHE A 39 0.05 -10.66 17.25
CA PHE A 39 -1.25 -10.70 16.60
C PHE A 39 -1.58 -12.14 16.17
N TRP A 40 -2.81 -12.56 16.45
CA TRP A 40 -3.32 -13.80 15.92
C TRP A 40 -3.71 -13.60 14.46
N HIS A 41 -3.11 -14.36 13.59
CA HIS A 41 -3.65 -14.54 12.25
C HIS A 41 -4.66 -15.69 12.28
N ALA A 42 -5.78 -15.57 11.53
CA ALA A 42 -6.83 -16.58 11.46
C ALA A 42 -6.34 -17.97 11.00
N SER A 43 -5.21 -18.07 10.30
CA SER A 43 -4.52 -19.33 10.06
C SER A 43 -3.58 -19.61 11.24
N ALA A 44 -3.89 -20.58 12.06
CA ALA A 44 -3.18 -20.98 13.28
C ALA A 44 -1.68 -21.36 13.10
N THR A 45 -1.17 -21.29 11.88
CA THR A 45 0.20 -21.72 11.54
C THR A 45 1.19 -20.56 11.38
N ARG A 46 0.73 -19.30 11.34
CA ARG A 46 1.60 -18.13 11.21
C ARG A 46 1.48 -17.26 12.45
N ARG A 47 2.47 -17.27 13.30
CA ARG A 47 2.63 -16.23 14.31
C ARG A 47 2.91 -14.93 13.59
N ILE A 48 1.91 -14.03 13.51
CA ILE A 48 2.20 -12.63 13.25
C ILE A 48 2.87 -12.12 14.53
N GLY A 49 4.11 -12.27 14.64
CA GLY A 49 4.75 -11.88 15.89
C GLY A 49 6.21 -12.21 15.93
N ASP A 50 6.67 -12.85 14.88
CA ASP A 50 8.11 -12.83 14.64
C ASP A 50 8.51 -11.47 14.03
N GLY A 51 7.88 -10.41 14.55
CA GLY A 51 8.16 -9.01 14.34
C GLY A 51 7.17 -8.31 13.39
N PHE A 52 6.63 -7.22 13.84
CA PHE A 52 6.13 -6.20 12.93
C PHE A 52 7.25 -5.88 11.94
N ALA A 53 6.95 -5.92 10.64
CA ALA A 53 7.93 -5.55 9.64
C ALA A 53 8.33 -4.07 9.82
N PRO A 54 9.61 -3.69 9.75
CA PRO A 54 10.02 -2.30 9.82
C PRO A 54 9.41 -1.46 8.69
N PHE A 55 9.36 -0.13 8.87
CA PHE A 55 8.77 0.79 7.88
C PHE A 55 9.24 0.51 6.45
N CYS A 56 10.53 0.35 6.23
CA CYS A 56 11.09 0.08 4.92
C CYS A 56 10.52 -1.19 4.26
N LYS A 57 10.28 -2.25 5.03
CA LYS A 57 9.69 -3.49 4.51
C LYS A 57 8.19 -3.37 4.25
N GLN A 58 7.46 -2.65 5.12
CA GLN A 58 6.04 -2.38 4.92
C GLN A 58 5.81 -1.51 3.68
N LEU A 59 6.61 -0.45 3.51
CA LEU A 59 6.55 0.39 2.33
C LEU A 59 6.89 -0.38 1.05
N ARG A 60 7.94 -1.22 1.10
CA ARG A 60 8.25 -2.12 -0.02
C ARG A 60 7.08 -3.03 -0.36
N HIS A 61 6.37 -3.54 0.65
CA HIS A 61 5.15 -4.33 0.44
C HIS A 61 4.08 -3.51 -0.29
N VAL A 62 3.81 -2.27 0.12
CA VAL A 62 2.84 -1.38 -0.57
C VAL A 62 3.24 -1.17 -2.04
N VAL A 63 4.51 -0.90 -2.34
CA VAL A 63 4.99 -0.77 -3.73
C VAL A 63 4.73 -2.05 -4.53
N CYS A 64 5.02 -3.22 -3.95
CA CYS A 64 4.77 -4.51 -4.60
C CYS A 64 3.27 -4.73 -4.86
N VAL A 65 2.42 -4.46 -3.87
CA VAL A 65 0.96 -4.66 -3.98
C VAL A 65 0.34 -3.72 -5.01
N ARG A 66 0.78 -2.46 -5.07
CA ARG A 66 0.37 -1.55 -6.16
C ARG A 66 0.72 -2.13 -7.54
N GLY A 67 1.86 -2.80 -7.65
CA GLY A 67 2.25 -3.49 -8.88
C GLY A 67 1.31 -4.63 -9.23
N VAL A 68 0.88 -5.44 -8.24
CA VAL A 68 -0.12 -6.50 -8.44
C VAL A 68 -1.44 -5.92 -8.93
N TYR A 69 -1.93 -4.85 -8.30
CA TYR A 69 -3.18 -4.20 -8.71
C TYR A 69 -3.08 -3.60 -10.11
N ASN A 70 -1.97 -2.95 -10.46
CA ASN A 70 -1.76 -2.44 -11.81
C ASN A 70 -1.78 -3.56 -12.87
N ALA A 71 -1.10 -4.66 -12.59
CA ALA A 71 -1.12 -5.84 -13.46
C ALA A 71 -2.54 -6.44 -13.59
N ALA A 72 -3.28 -6.51 -12.48
CA ALA A 72 -4.64 -7.05 -12.46
C ALA A 72 -5.61 -6.20 -13.31
N LEU A 73 -5.48 -4.88 -13.32
CA LEU A 73 -6.27 -4.02 -14.21
C LEU A 73 -6.00 -4.31 -15.70
N ALA A 74 -4.75 -4.63 -16.04
CA ALA A 74 -4.38 -4.95 -17.44
C ALA A 74 -4.72 -6.38 -17.84
N THR A 75 -4.51 -7.36 -16.94
CA THR A 75 -4.65 -8.80 -17.25
C THR A 75 -6.00 -9.38 -16.84
N ARG A 76 -6.82 -8.62 -16.12
CA ARG A 76 -8.11 -9.04 -15.53
C ARG A 76 -7.98 -10.17 -14.50
N LYS A 77 -6.80 -10.31 -13.90
CA LYS A 77 -6.56 -11.34 -12.89
C LYS A 77 -5.58 -10.86 -11.83
N VAL A 78 -5.95 -11.06 -10.56
CA VAL A 78 -5.05 -10.82 -9.43
C VAL A 78 -4.12 -12.02 -9.24
N ASP A 79 -2.81 -11.81 -9.34
CA ASP A 79 -1.80 -12.83 -9.12
C ASP A 79 -0.86 -12.45 -7.96
N TRP A 80 -1.13 -12.98 -6.79
CA TRP A 80 -0.30 -12.76 -5.60
C TRP A 80 1.00 -13.56 -5.61
N THR A 81 1.10 -14.60 -6.43
CA THR A 81 2.30 -15.46 -6.47
C THR A 81 3.52 -14.71 -6.98
N ARG A 82 3.28 -13.70 -7.84
CA ARG A 82 4.29 -12.84 -8.45
C ARG A 82 4.48 -11.49 -7.73
N LYS A 83 3.88 -11.31 -6.54
CA LYS A 83 3.90 -10.01 -5.83
C LYS A 83 5.30 -9.40 -5.74
N HIS A 84 6.31 -10.19 -5.41
CA HIS A 84 7.67 -9.70 -5.21
C HIS A 84 8.41 -9.32 -6.50
N GLU A 85 7.93 -9.75 -7.66
CA GLU A 85 8.50 -9.38 -8.96
C GLU A 85 8.18 -7.93 -9.35
N HIS A 86 7.14 -7.34 -8.76
CA HIS A 86 6.71 -5.98 -9.07
C HIS A 86 7.62 -4.89 -8.52
N TYR A 87 8.57 -5.26 -7.65
CA TYR A 87 9.60 -4.35 -7.17
C TYR A 87 10.86 -5.12 -6.74
N ALA A 88 11.94 -4.95 -7.51
CA ALA A 88 13.25 -5.57 -7.28
C ALA A 88 14.29 -4.61 -6.67
N GLY A 89 13.93 -3.32 -6.47
CA GLY A 89 14.83 -2.30 -5.94
C GLY A 89 15.17 -2.49 -4.45
N PRO A 90 16.18 -1.74 -3.96
CA PRO A 90 16.53 -1.75 -2.55
C PRO A 90 15.44 -1.08 -1.70
N PRO A 91 15.34 -1.43 -0.40
CA PRO A 91 14.36 -0.82 0.50
C PRO A 91 14.84 0.53 1.08
N THR A 92 15.53 1.34 0.26
CA THR A 92 15.90 2.70 0.63
C THR A 92 14.76 3.67 0.38
N ARG A 93 14.74 4.80 1.08
CA ARG A 93 13.70 5.82 0.97
C ARG A 93 13.52 6.29 -0.46
N GLU A 94 14.61 6.69 -1.10
CA GLU A 94 14.62 7.25 -2.46
C GLU A 94 14.11 6.23 -3.49
N ALA A 95 14.59 4.99 -3.38
CA ALA A 95 14.20 3.93 -4.30
C ALA A 95 12.72 3.54 -4.13
N LEU A 96 12.21 3.52 -2.90
CA LEU A 96 10.80 3.20 -2.63
C LEU A 96 9.88 4.36 -3.04
N LEU A 97 10.27 5.62 -2.84
CA LEU A 97 9.52 6.77 -3.37
C LEU A 97 9.46 6.72 -4.89
N ALA A 98 10.57 6.49 -5.56
CA ALA A 98 10.60 6.31 -7.02
C ALA A 98 9.71 5.14 -7.47
N GLY A 99 9.71 4.04 -6.72
CA GLY A 99 8.83 2.89 -6.96
C GLY A 99 7.35 3.24 -6.82
N LEU A 100 6.98 4.01 -5.79
CA LEU A 100 5.60 4.50 -5.61
C LEU A 100 5.16 5.39 -6.77
N ASP A 101 6.01 6.34 -7.18
CA ASP A 101 5.75 7.25 -8.31
C ASP A 101 5.57 6.47 -9.61
N ASP A 102 6.40 5.46 -9.84
CA ASP A 102 6.30 4.57 -11.01
C ASP A 102 4.96 3.83 -11.03
N LYS A 103 4.56 3.21 -9.91
CA LYS A 103 3.28 2.51 -9.81
C LYS A 103 2.08 3.45 -9.97
N GLN A 104 2.17 4.68 -9.45
CA GLN A 104 1.12 5.68 -9.65
C GLN A 104 0.99 6.10 -11.12
N ARG A 105 2.10 6.32 -11.81
CA ARG A 105 2.08 6.63 -13.25
C ARG A 105 1.47 5.51 -14.08
N HIS A 106 1.86 4.25 -13.79
CA HIS A 106 1.30 3.07 -14.45
C HIS A 106 -0.20 2.95 -14.20
N LEU A 107 -0.66 3.11 -12.95
CA LEU A 107 -2.08 3.09 -12.61
C LEU A 107 -2.85 4.10 -13.46
N LEU A 108 -2.41 5.36 -13.47
CA LEU A 108 -3.08 6.44 -14.19
C LEU A 108 -3.07 6.22 -15.71
N ALA A 109 -2.04 5.58 -16.24
CA ALA A 109 -1.98 5.23 -17.67
C ALA A 109 -2.98 4.11 -18.01
N THR A 110 -3.02 3.04 -17.20
CA THR A 110 -3.93 1.90 -17.40
C THR A 110 -5.39 2.33 -17.30
N LEU A 111 -5.72 3.22 -16.35
CA LEU A 111 -7.09 3.70 -16.16
C LEU A 111 -7.66 4.48 -17.35
N LYS A 112 -6.83 4.93 -18.30
CA LYS A 112 -7.31 5.61 -19.54
C LYS A 112 -7.93 4.64 -20.55
N THR A 113 -7.56 3.36 -20.48
CA THR A 113 -7.93 2.35 -21.46
C THR A 113 -8.64 1.14 -20.87
N VAL A 114 -8.79 1.12 -19.54
CA VAL A 114 -9.40 -0.01 -18.83
C VAL A 114 -10.90 -0.10 -19.16
N ASP A 115 -11.35 -1.30 -19.48
CA ASP A 115 -12.78 -1.59 -19.56
C ASP A 115 -13.34 -1.83 -18.15
N ILE A 116 -14.11 -0.89 -17.61
CA ILE A 116 -14.64 -0.97 -16.24
C ILE A 116 -15.79 -1.98 -16.08
N ASP A 117 -16.39 -2.39 -17.16
CA ASP A 117 -17.51 -3.34 -17.14
C ASP A 117 -17.01 -4.79 -17.15
N ALA A 118 -15.78 -5.04 -17.62
CA ALA A 118 -15.18 -6.35 -17.58
C ALA A 118 -14.76 -6.73 -16.14
N PRO A 119 -15.17 -7.91 -15.64
CA PRO A 119 -14.79 -8.36 -14.31
C PRO A 119 -13.29 -8.64 -14.18
N ILE A 120 -12.80 -8.55 -12.94
CA ILE A 120 -11.43 -8.92 -12.58
C ILE A 120 -11.50 -10.20 -11.74
N ASP A 121 -10.79 -11.22 -12.14
CA ASP A 121 -10.67 -12.48 -11.38
C ASP A 121 -9.86 -12.23 -10.10
N TRP A 122 -10.54 -12.25 -8.95
CA TRP A 122 -9.92 -12.19 -7.64
C TRP A 122 -9.91 -13.60 -7.04
N GLN A 123 -8.87 -14.37 -7.36
CA GLN A 123 -8.69 -15.73 -6.83
C GLN A 123 -9.91 -16.65 -7.07
N GLY A 124 -10.47 -16.60 -8.26
CA GLY A 124 -11.66 -17.36 -8.62
C GLY A 124 -13.00 -16.67 -8.38
N THR A 125 -12.99 -15.48 -7.75
CA THR A 125 -14.19 -14.66 -7.53
C THR A 125 -14.19 -13.48 -8.50
N PRO A 126 -15.26 -13.25 -9.30
CA PRO A 126 -15.33 -12.10 -10.18
C PRO A 126 -15.60 -10.83 -9.40
N PHE A 127 -14.68 -9.89 -9.44
CA PHE A 127 -14.82 -8.56 -8.86
C PHE A 127 -15.25 -7.55 -9.90
N THR A 128 -16.19 -6.68 -9.54
CA THR A 128 -16.47 -5.47 -10.31
C THR A 128 -15.30 -4.48 -10.15
N PHE A 129 -15.20 -3.52 -11.06
CA PHE A 129 -14.24 -2.42 -10.92
C PHE A 129 -14.38 -1.70 -9.57
N ALA A 130 -15.61 -1.49 -9.09
CA ALA A 130 -15.86 -0.83 -7.80
C ALA A 130 -15.31 -1.64 -6.62
N MET A 131 -15.52 -2.96 -6.59
CA MET A 131 -14.95 -3.85 -5.55
C MET A 131 -13.43 -3.82 -5.59
N PHE A 132 -12.86 -3.95 -6.77
CA PHE A 132 -11.40 -3.93 -6.95
C PHE A 132 -10.77 -2.61 -6.47
N THR A 133 -11.37 -1.47 -6.81
CA THR A 133 -10.86 -0.15 -6.39
C THR A 133 -11.02 0.07 -4.90
N TRP A 134 -12.04 -0.53 -4.28
CA TRP A 134 -12.20 -0.52 -2.82
C TRP A 134 -11.06 -1.27 -2.13
N GLU A 135 -10.73 -2.47 -2.57
CA GLU A 135 -9.59 -3.25 -2.05
C GLU A 135 -8.26 -2.48 -2.15
N PHE A 136 -8.04 -1.79 -3.27
CA PHE A 136 -6.86 -0.95 -3.43
C PHE A 136 -6.78 0.14 -2.35
N VAL A 137 -7.89 0.85 -2.13
CA VAL A 137 -7.97 1.95 -1.16
C VAL A 137 -7.83 1.43 0.27
N GLU A 138 -8.56 0.36 0.60
CA GLU A 138 -8.58 -0.25 1.92
C GLU A 138 -7.20 -0.76 2.33
N HIS A 139 -6.50 -1.45 1.43
CA HIS A 139 -5.15 -1.95 1.68
C HIS A 139 -4.19 -0.82 2.13
N GLU A 140 -4.20 0.31 1.44
CA GLU A 140 -3.33 1.42 1.85
C GLU A 140 -3.81 2.12 3.12
N ALA A 141 -5.12 2.30 3.29
CA ALA A 141 -5.66 2.90 4.49
C ALA A 141 -5.31 2.08 5.75
N ILE A 142 -5.32 0.74 5.66
CA ILE A 142 -4.85 -0.15 6.74
C ILE A 142 -3.38 0.13 7.07
N HIS A 143 -2.51 0.25 6.06
CA HIS A 143 -1.10 0.57 6.29
C HIS A 143 -0.91 1.96 6.88
N HIS A 144 -1.68 2.95 6.46
CA HIS A 144 -1.64 4.28 7.06
C HIS A 144 -2.00 4.21 8.56
N GLY A 145 -3.04 3.48 8.94
CA GLY A 145 -3.39 3.26 10.34
C GLY A 145 -2.27 2.57 11.13
N GLN A 146 -1.63 1.55 10.55
CA GLN A 146 -0.46 0.90 11.16
C GLN A 146 0.71 1.88 11.35
N TRP A 147 1.02 2.68 10.34
CA TRP A 147 2.13 3.63 10.39
C TRP A 147 1.91 4.79 11.35
N SER A 148 0.67 5.21 11.58
CA SER A 148 0.37 6.22 12.62
C SER A 148 0.72 5.70 14.03
N ILE A 149 0.41 4.41 14.30
CA ILE A 149 0.79 3.74 15.55
C ILE A 149 2.32 3.63 15.65
N TYR A 150 2.99 3.23 14.56
CA TYR A 150 4.46 3.15 14.52
C TYR A 150 5.13 4.51 14.78
N ALA A 151 4.62 5.58 14.17
CA ALA A 151 5.13 6.93 14.39
C ALA A 151 5.05 7.32 15.85
N SER A 152 3.89 7.09 16.49
CA SER A 152 3.69 7.33 17.91
C SER A 152 4.65 6.53 18.79
N LEU A 153 4.80 5.22 18.54
CA LEU A 153 5.71 4.35 19.29
C LEU A 153 7.19 4.69 19.05
N ALA A 154 7.53 5.14 17.85
CA ALA A 154 8.89 5.56 17.50
C ALA A 154 9.24 6.98 17.96
N GLY A 155 8.26 7.75 18.43
CA GLY A 155 8.43 9.08 19.00
C GLY A 155 8.61 10.19 17.95
N PHE A 156 7.93 10.10 16.79
CA PHE A 156 7.91 11.18 15.81
C PHE A 156 6.48 11.48 15.34
N ASP A 157 6.27 12.72 14.90
CA ASP A 157 4.96 13.22 14.47
C ASP A 157 4.62 12.75 13.05
N THR A 158 3.33 12.41 12.84
CA THR A 158 2.79 12.21 11.49
C THR A 158 2.78 13.55 10.72
N PRO A 159 2.89 13.52 9.37
CA PRO A 159 2.82 14.72 8.55
C PRO A 159 1.54 15.52 8.75
N LEU A 160 1.59 16.85 8.55
CA LEU A 160 0.40 17.70 8.64
C LEU A 160 -0.71 17.27 7.68
N SER A 161 -0.35 16.80 6.48
CA SER A 161 -1.30 16.24 5.50
C SER A 161 -2.11 15.06 6.08
N TRP A 162 -1.49 14.23 6.92
CA TRP A 162 -2.16 13.12 7.60
C TRP A 162 -3.10 13.61 8.69
N ARG A 163 -2.66 14.58 9.50
CA ARG A 163 -3.52 15.17 10.55
C ARG A 163 -4.79 15.74 9.95
N THR A 164 -4.67 16.43 8.81
CA THR A 164 -5.82 17.03 8.12
C THR A 164 -6.72 15.97 7.49
N SER A 165 -6.15 14.93 6.87
CA SER A 165 -6.93 13.93 6.11
C SER A 165 -7.52 12.83 6.97
N TRP A 166 -6.83 12.43 8.06
CA TRP A 166 -7.23 11.32 8.93
C TRP A 166 -7.73 11.77 10.31
N GLY A 167 -7.67 13.07 10.64
CA GLY A 167 -8.07 13.59 11.96
C GLY A 167 -7.12 13.17 13.09
N LEU A 168 -5.84 13.04 12.82
CA LEU A 168 -4.80 12.60 13.78
C LEU A 168 -4.19 13.79 14.52
#